data_f792ee8b3713086b334c78f7c4be010f
#
_entry.id   f792ee8b3713086b334c78f7c4be010f
#
_cell.length_a   1.000
_cell.length_b   1.000
_cell.length_c   1.000
_cell.angle_alpha   90.00
_cell.angle_beta   90.00
_cell.angle_gamma   90.00
#
_symmetry.space_group_name_H-M   'P 1'
#
loop_
_entity.id
_entity.type
_entity.pdbx_description
1 polymer ?
#
loop_
_entity_poly.entity_id
_entity_poly.type
_entity_poly.pdbx_seq_one_letter_code
_entity_poly.pdbx_strand_id
1 'polypeptide(L)'
;MDPTSACNLSCTGCWAAQYGGKSNLSYETLDSICRQGKELGTFFYILSGGEPLIRKKDIIRLCKEHSDCYFFAFTNGTLVDDELCEEMRRVGNFALAFSIEGDEEATDMRRGKGTYRKVIEAMERMKAHKLIFGYSTCYHSYNTDSVASDEFVDDMISRGCRFAWYFTYIPVGKDARTDFIVSPEQRAYMYHRVREIRASKPIFVIDFWN
;
A
#
# COMPACT_ATOMS: atom_id res chain seq x y z
N MET A 1 4.44 11.72 -0.31
CA MET A 1 3.79 12.63 -1.30
C MET A 1 2.46 12.04 -1.72
N ASP A 2 1.45 12.87 -1.88
CA ASP A 2 0.13 12.46 -2.38
C ASP A 2 -0.09 13.06 -3.78
N PRO A 3 0.27 12.34 -4.86
CA PRO A 3 0.20 12.87 -6.22
C PRO A 3 -1.20 13.29 -6.64
N THR A 4 -2.21 12.64 -6.07
CA THR A 4 -3.62 12.88 -6.34
C THR A 4 -4.49 12.51 -5.16
N SER A 5 -5.59 13.23 -4.95
CA SER A 5 -6.66 12.83 -4.04
C SER A 5 -7.73 11.95 -4.73
N ALA A 6 -7.65 11.78 -6.06
CA ALA A 6 -8.57 10.91 -6.79
C ALA A 6 -8.32 9.43 -6.47
N CYS A 7 -9.40 8.67 -6.33
CA CYS A 7 -9.35 7.21 -6.17
C CYS A 7 -10.46 6.58 -7.01
N ASN A 8 -10.19 5.40 -7.53
CA ASN A 8 -11.17 4.60 -8.28
C ASN A 8 -11.94 3.61 -7.40
N LEU A 9 -11.72 3.63 -6.08
CA LEU A 9 -12.48 2.90 -5.07
C LEU A 9 -13.10 3.85 -4.04
N SER A 10 -14.10 3.32 -3.29
CA SER A 10 -14.76 4.00 -2.18
C SER A 10 -14.76 3.09 -0.95
N CYS A 11 -13.58 2.92 -0.36
CA CYS A 11 -13.38 2.00 0.76
C CYS A 11 -14.06 2.50 2.03
N THR A 12 -14.70 1.59 2.78
CA THR A 12 -15.31 1.90 4.08
C THR A 12 -14.26 2.41 5.07
N GLY A 13 -14.53 3.55 5.70
CA GLY A 13 -13.63 4.17 6.67
C GLY A 13 -12.30 4.64 6.08
N CYS A 14 -12.28 5.03 4.81
CA CYS A 14 -11.07 5.56 4.17
C CYS A 14 -10.78 6.98 4.65
N TRP A 15 -9.58 7.20 5.21
CA TRP A 15 -9.14 8.52 5.68
C TRP A 15 -9.06 9.56 4.55
N ALA A 16 -8.74 9.12 3.33
CA ALA A 16 -8.60 9.99 2.16
C ALA A 16 -9.94 10.38 1.51
N ALA A 17 -11.05 9.74 1.86
CA ALA A 17 -12.37 9.98 1.26
C ALA A 17 -12.87 11.42 1.42
N GLN A 18 -12.41 12.13 2.46
CA GLN A 18 -12.79 13.52 2.71
C GLN A 18 -12.23 14.52 1.70
N TYR A 19 -11.16 14.19 0.98
CA TYR A 19 -10.48 15.13 0.07
C TYR A 19 -11.20 15.32 -1.28
N GLY A 20 -12.30 14.63 -1.51
CA GLY A 20 -13.22 14.84 -2.63
C GLY A 20 -12.67 14.51 -4.02
N GLY A 21 -11.50 13.90 -4.11
CA GLY A 21 -10.96 13.35 -5.36
C GLY A 21 -10.58 14.35 -6.47
N LYS A 22 -10.45 15.66 -6.16
CA LYS A 22 -10.26 16.71 -7.17
C LYS A 22 -8.88 17.37 -7.15
N SER A 23 -8.08 17.12 -6.12
CA SER A 23 -6.77 17.74 -5.95
C SER A 23 -5.69 16.89 -6.59
N ASN A 24 -4.86 17.50 -7.44
CA ASN A 24 -3.72 16.87 -8.07
C ASN A 24 -2.51 17.79 -7.94
N LEU A 25 -1.36 17.24 -7.61
CA LEU A 25 -0.09 17.94 -7.79
C LEU A 25 0.30 17.93 -9.25
N SER A 26 0.83 19.05 -9.78
CA SER A 26 1.39 19.03 -11.12
C SER A 26 2.66 18.18 -11.16
N TYR A 27 3.07 17.73 -12.36
CA TYR A 27 4.32 17.01 -12.52
C TYR A 27 5.51 17.87 -12.05
N GLU A 28 5.53 19.16 -12.39
CA GLU A 28 6.56 20.12 -12.00
C GLU A 28 6.68 20.27 -10.50
N THR A 29 5.54 20.18 -9.77
CA THR A 29 5.56 20.18 -8.30
C THR A 29 6.18 18.90 -7.76
N LEU A 30 5.82 17.73 -8.28
CA LEU A 30 6.39 16.44 -7.87
C LEU A 30 7.91 16.40 -8.12
N ASP A 31 8.34 16.84 -9.30
CA ASP A 31 9.75 16.95 -9.67
C ASP A 31 10.51 17.93 -8.74
N SER A 32 9.91 19.09 -8.47
CA SER A 32 10.50 20.09 -7.57
C SER A 32 10.67 19.56 -6.15
N ILE A 33 9.70 18.78 -5.62
CA ILE A 33 9.80 18.12 -4.32
C ILE A 33 11.00 17.16 -4.29
N CYS A 34 11.19 16.37 -5.35
CA CYS A 34 12.32 15.44 -5.43
C CYS A 34 13.66 16.17 -5.50
N ARG A 35 13.76 17.24 -6.30
CA ARG A 35 14.99 18.05 -6.39
C ARG A 35 15.38 18.67 -5.04
N GLN A 36 14.43 19.36 -4.39
CA GLN A 36 14.66 19.98 -3.09
C GLN A 36 14.91 18.94 -2.01
N GLY A 37 14.21 17.81 -2.06
CA GLY A 37 14.43 16.70 -1.13
C GLY A 37 15.86 16.15 -1.19
N LYS A 38 16.43 16.02 -2.41
CA LYS A 38 17.83 15.59 -2.57
C LYS A 38 18.82 16.58 -1.94
N GLU A 39 18.58 17.86 -2.04
CA GLU A 39 19.40 18.88 -1.38
C GLU A 39 19.38 18.73 0.16
N LEU A 40 18.29 18.19 0.69
CA LEU A 40 18.11 17.88 2.13
C LEU A 40 18.53 16.44 2.50
N GLY A 41 19.05 15.65 1.56
CA GLY A 41 19.48 14.27 1.78
C GLY A 41 18.33 13.24 1.73
N THR A 42 17.17 13.57 1.15
CA THR A 42 16.03 12.66 0.98
C THR A 42 16.11 11.96 -0.37
N PHE A 43 16.24 10.63 -0.36
CA PHE A 43 16.32 9.78 -1.55
C PHE A 43 15.26 8.66 -1.59
N PHE A 44 14.36 8.62 -0.62
CA PHE A 44 13.25 7.66 -0.56
C PHE A 44 11.91 8.39 -0.42
N TYR A 45 11.00 8.12 -1.35
CA TYR A 45 9.70 8.79 -1.42
C TYR A 45 8.57 7.78 -1.37
N ILE A 46 7.67 7.95 -0.40
CA ILE A 46 6.43 7.19 -0.30
C ILE A 46 5.32 7.96 -1.00
N LEU A 47 4.64 7.31 -1.92
CA LEU A 47 3.48 7.82 -2.66
C LEU A 47 2.20 7.24 -2.05
N SER A 48 1.27 8.11 -1.68
CA SER A 48 -0.01 7.78 -1.06
C SER A 48 -1.11 8.67 -1.67
N GLY A 49 -2.14 9.02 -0.90
CA GLY A 49 -3.22 9.90 -1.31
C GLY A 49 -4.51 9.15 -1.56
N GLY A 50 -5.16 9.40 -2.71
CA GLY A 50 -6.25 8.58 -3.22
C GLY A 50 -5.71 7.24 -3.75
N GLU A 51 -5.68 7.06 -5.08
CA GLU A 51 -4.94 5.96 -5.71
C GLU A 51 -3.78 6.53 -6.54
N PRO A 52 -2.52 6.37 -6.11
CA PRO A 52 -1.39 6.98 -6.81
C PRO A 52 -1.24 6.48 -8.26
N LEU A 53 -1.62 5.23 -8.56
CA LEU A 53 -1.51 4.69 -9.92
C LEU A 53 -2.49 5.30 -10.93
N ILE A 54 -3.44 6.14 -10.52
CA ILE A 54 -4.15 7.03 -11.46
C ILE A 54 -3.14 7.94 -12.19
N ARG A 55 -2.04 8.27 -11.55
CA ARG A 55 -0.95 9.09 -12.08
C ARG A 55 0.28 8.24 -12.49
N LYS A 56 0.09 6.95 -12.84
CA LYS A 56 1.19 6.02 -13.13
C LYS A 56 2.19 6.54 -14.18
N LYS A 57 1.74 7.28 -15.18
CA LYS A 57 2.63 7.88 -16.21
C LYS A 57 3.57 8.93 -15.63
N ASP A 58 3.05 9.81 -14.78
CA ASP A 58 3.86 10.82 -14.11
C ASP A 58 4.82 10.19 -13.10
N ILE A 59 4.38 9.17 -12.37
CA ILE A 59 5.22 8.44 -11.41
C ILE A 59 6.38 7.73 -12.15
N ILE A 60 6.12 7.05 -13.24
CA ILE A 60 7.18 6.40 -14.05
C ILE A 60 8.14 7.45 -14.62
N ARG A 61 7.63 8.58 -15.09
CA ARG A 61 8.46 9.70 -15.54
C ARG A 61 9.34 10.21 -14.39
N LEU A 62 8.78 10.40 -13.20
CA LEU A 62 9.51 10.82 -12.01
C LEU A 62 10.64 9.84 -11.66
N CYS A 63 10.35 8.51 -11.71
CA CYS A 63 11.34 7.47 -11.49
C CYS A 63 12.50 7.53 -12.49
N LYS A 64 12.21 7.84 -13.76
CA LYS A 64 13.23 7.99 -14.82
C LYS A 64 14.11 9.21 -14.59
N GLU A 65 13.51 10.36 -14.24
CA GLU A 65 14.23 11.63 -14.05
C GLU A 65 15.00 11.69 -12.72
N HIS A 66 14.59 10.88 -11.73
CA HIS A 66 15.25 10.75 -10.42
C HIS A 66 15.72 9.32 -10.17
N SER A 67 16.57 8.80 -11.06
CA SER A 67 17.08 7.42 -10.97
C SER A 67 17.97 7.16 -9.75
N ASP A 68 18.42 8.20 -9.09
CA ASP A 68 19.15 8.21 -7.82
C ASP A 68 18.23 8.15 -6.58
N CYS A 69 16.90 8.26 -6.77
CA CYS A 69 15.91 8.13 -5.72
C CYS A 69 15.19 6.78 -5.81
N TYR A 70 14.60 6.34 -4.70
CA TYR A 70 13.73 5.18 -4.65
C TYR A 70 12.29 5.60 -4.34
N PHE A 71 11.34 5.06 -5.09
CA PHE A 71 9.93 5.36 -4.96
C PHE A 71 9.16 4.13 -4.49
N PHE A 72 8.18 4.37 -3.66
CA PHE A 72 7.35 3.34 -3.06
C PHE A 72 5.90 3.82 -3.05
N ALA A 73 4.94 3.01 -3.49
CA ALA A 73 3.55 3.41 -3.46
C ALA A 73 2.67 2.40 -2.72
N PHE A 74 1.78 2.92 -1.87
CA PHE A 74 0.62 2.17 -1.40
C PHE A 74 -0.46 2.24 -2.48
N THR A 75 -0.93 1.09 -2.93
CA THR A 75 -1.91 1.00 -4.03
C THR A 75 -3.01 0.00 -3.73
N ASN A 76 -4.20 0.26 -4.26
CA ASN A 76 -5.28 -0.71 -4.25
C ASN A 76 -5.10 -1.82 -5.32
N GLY A 77 -4.05 -1.73 -6.13
CA GLY A 77 -3.63 -2.75 -7.09
C GLY A 77 -4.47 -2.86 -8.37
N THR A 78 -5.64 -2.24 -8.41
CA THR A 78 -6.60 -2.45 -9.53
C THR A 78 -6.17 -1.85 -10.87
N LEU A 79 -5.13 -1.01 -10.86
CA LEU A 79 -4.58 -0.33 -12.05
C LEU A 79 -3.22 -0.88 -12.49
N VAL A 80 -2.78 -1.99 -11.91
CA VAL A 80 -1.55 -2.66 -12.29
C VAL A 80 -1.80 -3.52 -13.53
N ASP A 81 -1.12 -3.19 -14.61
CA ASP A 81 -1.12 -3.90 -15.89
C ASP A 81 0.30 -4.28 -16.32
N ASP A 82 0.43 -5.05 -17.38
CA ASP A 82 1.73 -5.52 -17.88
C ASP A 82 2.61 -4.36 -18.36
N GLU A 83 2.02 -3.32 -18.96
CA GLU A 83 2.74 -2.11 -19.37
C GLU A 83 3.41 -1.43 -18.17
N LEU A 84 2.69 -1.26 -17.06
CA LEU A 84 3.26 -0.70 -15.83
C LEU A 84 4.39 -1.58 -15.29
N CYS A 85 4.20 -2.91 -15.27
CA CYS A 85 5.23 -3.85 -14.80
C CYS A 85 6.50 -3.78 -15.65
N GLU A 86 6.38 -3.67 -16.96
CA GLU A 86 7.53 -3.48 -17.85
C GLU A 86 8.25 -2.16 -17.59
N GLU A 87 7.51 -1.06 -17.44
CA GLU A 87 8.10 0.24 -17.12
C GLU A 87 8.76 0.23 -15.74
N MET A 88 8.15 -0.38 -14.73
CA MET A 88 8.75 -0.55 -13.40
C MET A 88 10.07 -1.34 -13.47
N ARG A 89 10.12 -2.39 -14.29
CA ARG A 89 11.35 -3.15 -14.50
C ARG A 89 12.44 -2.33 -15.18
N ARG A 90 12.07 -1.44 -16.13
CA ARG A 90 13.02 -0.57 -16.82
C ARG A 90 13.62 0.49 -15.90
N VAL A 91 12.79 1.10 -15.05
CA VAL A 91 13.26 2.16 -14.13
C VAL A 91 14.05 1.57 -12.94
N GLY A 92 13.64 0.42 -12.40
CA GLY A 92 14.36 -0.31 -11.37
C GLY A 92 14.30 0.28 -9.95
N ASN A 93 13.67 1.44 -9.77
CA ASN A 93 13.64 2.21 -8.53
C ASN A 93 12.22 2.47 -8.01
N PHE A 94 11.25 1.61 -8.37
CA PHE A 94 9.87 1.72 -7.93
C PHE A 94 9.32 0.40 -7.40
N ALA A 95 8.70 0.40 -6.22
CA ALA A 95 8.05 -0.76 -5.64
C ALA A 95 6.63 -0.44 -5.16
N LEU A 96 5.79 -1.47 -5.05
CA LEU A 96 4.39 -1.36 -4.63
C LEU A 96 4.13 -2.15 -3.35
N ALA A 97 3.29 -1.59 -2.47
CA ALA A 97 2.60 -2.32 -1.41
C ALA A 97 1.11 -2.39 -1.75
N PHE A 98 0.61 -3.59 -1.96
CA PHE A 98 -0.79 -3.84 -2.27
C PHE A 98 -1.64 -3.75 -1.01
N SER A 99 -2.68 -2.95 -1.06
CA SER A 99 -3.62 -2.82 0.05
C SER A 99 -4.59 -3.99 0.08
N ILE A 100 -4.51 -4.82 1.13
CA ILE A 100 -5.33 -6.01 1.34
C ILE A 100 -5.68 -6.13 2.82
N GLU A 101 -6.89 -6.62 3.16
CA GLU A 101 -7.42 -6.58 4.53
C GLU A 101 -7.56 -7.98 5.17
N GLY A 102 -6.92 -8.98 4.59
CA GLY A 102 -7.04 -10.40 4.95
C GLY A 102 -7.53 -11.22 3.76
N ASP A 103 -8.50 -12.09 3.99
CA ASP A 103 -9.13 -12.91 2.95
C ASP A 103 -10.04 -12.11 1.99
N GLU A 104 -10.72 -12.81 1.07
CA GLU A 104 -11.63 -12.21 0.09
C GLU A 104 -12.79 -11.48 0.78
N GLU A 105 -13.38 -12.08 1.83
CA GLU A 105 -14.52 -11.51 2.53
C GLU A 105 -14.13 -10.20 3.24
N ALA A 106 -13.06 -10.20 4.01
CA ALA A 106 -12.58 -9.03 4.74
C ALA A 106 -12.14 -7.90 3.79
N THR A 107 -11.43 -8.25 2.72
CA THR A 107 -10.96 -7.27 1.73
C THR A 107 -12.13 -6.67 0.96
N ASP A 108 -13.05 -7.47 0.46
CA ASP A 108 -14.20 -7.01 -0.32
C ASP A 108 -15.21 -6.25 0.54
N MET A 109 -15.39 -6.63 1.81
CA MET A 109 -16.22 -5.90 2.77
C MET A 109 -15.76 -4.44 2.92
N ARG A 110 -14.47 -4.21 3.05
CA ARG A 110 -13.92 -2.87 3.26
C ARG A 110 -13.68 -2.10 1.96
N ARG A 111 -13.20 -2.78 0.91
CA ARG A 111 -12.71 -2.14 -0.33
C ARG A 111 -13.67 -2.22 -1.51
N GLY A 112 -14.75 -3.00 -1.38
CA GLY A 112 -15.73 -3.24 -2.42
C GLY A 112 -15.54 -4.58 -3.12
N LYS A 113 -16.66 -5.18 -3.51
CA LYS A 113 -16.74 -6.53 -4.08
C LYS A 113 -15.83 -6.71 -5.30
N GLY A 114 -15.07 -7.80 -5.30
CA GLY A 114 -14.15 -8.19 -6.37
C GLY A 114 -12.79 -7.48 -6.30
N THR A 115 -12.55 -6.65 -5.28
CA THR A 115 -11.26 -5.98 -5.10
C THR A 115 -10.17 -6.99 -4.74
N TYR A 116 -10.44 -7.95 -3.86
CA TYR A 116 -9.49 -9.00 -3.50
C TYR A 116 -8.92 -9.70 -4.74
N ARG A 117 -9.77 -10.19 -5.63
CA ARG A 117 -9.33 -10.89 -6.86
C ARG A 117 -8.42 -10.04 -7.72
N LYS A 118 -8.74 -8.75 -7.90
CA LYS A 118 -7.91 -7.82 -8.66
C LYS A 118 -6.54 -7.60 -8.01
N VAL A 119 -6.49 -7.54 -6.67
CA VAL A 119 -5.22 -7.44 -5.92
C VAL A 119 -4.37 -8.69 -6.13
N ILE A 120 -4.98 -9.88 -6.03
CA ILE A 120 -4.28 -11.15 -6.24
C ILE A 120 -3.74 -11.25 -7.69
N GLU A 121 -4.56 -10.94 -8.69
CA GLU A 121 -4.14 -10.90 -10.10
C GLU A 121 -2.97 -9.92 -10.33
N ALA A 122 -3.00 -8.76 -9.67
CA ALA A 122 -1.92 -7.78 -9.73
C ALA A 122 -0.62 -8.30 -9.07
N MET A 123 -0.71 -8.99 -7.93
CA MET A 123 0.45 -9.64 -7.29
C MET A 123 1.05 -10.73 -8.18
N GLU A 124 0.22 -11.57 -8.81
CA GLU A 124 0.67 -12.61 -9.75
C GLU A 124 1.38 -11.99 -10.96
N ARG A 125 0.87 -10.91 -11.50
CA ARG A 125 1.49 -10.14 -12.59
C ARG A 125 2.86 -9.59 -12.18
N MET A 126 2.95 -8.93 -11.02
CA MET A 126 4.23 -8.43 -10.49
C MET A 126 5.25 -9.56 -10.31
N LYS A 127 4.81 -10.70 -9.78
CA LYS A 127 5.64 -11.91 -9.60
C LYS A 127 6.14 -12.45 -10.95
N ALA A 128 5.28 -12.53 -11.97
CA ALA A 128 5.66 -12.97 -13.30
C ALA A 128 6.73 -12.07 -13.94
N HIS A 129 6.65 -10.75 -13.70
CA HIS A 129 7.65 -9.77 -14.14
C HIS A 129 8.88 -9.69 -13.22
N LYS A 130 8.99 -10.53 -12.18
CA LYS A 130 10.11 -10.58 -11.20
C LYS A 130 10.34 -9.25 -10.48
N LEU A 131 9.29 -8.51 -10.21
CA LEU A 131 9.33 -7.23 -9.49
C LEU A 131 9.27 -7.45 -7.98
N ILE A 132 9.89 -6.55 -7.22
CA ILE A 132 9.80 -6.53 -5.75
C ILE A 132 8.51 -5.81 -5.37
N PHE A 133 7.71 -6.46 -4.52
CA PHE A 133 6.50 -5.91 -3.96
C PHE A 133 6.17 -6.52 -2.59
N GLY A 134 5.26 -5.89 -1.91
CA GLY A 134 4.72 -6.36 -0.64
C GLY A 134 3.25 -6.02 -0.51
N TYR A 135 2.76 -6.06 0.71
CA TYR A 135 1.39 -5.68 1.01
C TYR A 135 1.29 -4.66 2.14
N SER A 136 0.17 -4.00 2.23
CA SER A 136 -0.22 -3.16 3.37
C SER A 136 -1.60 -3.54 3.84
N THR A 137 -1.78 -3.59 5.14
CA THR A 137 -3.05 -3.95 5.79
C THR A 137 -3.40 -2.89 6.82
N CYS A 138 -4.62 -2.38 6.73
CA CYS A 138 -5.20 -1.59 7.80
C CYS A 138 -5.96 -2.53 8.74
N TYR A 139 -5.34 -2.97 9.84
CA TYR A 139 -6.02 -3.83 10.79
C TYR A 139 -6.99 -3.06 11.68
N HIS A 140 -8.11 -3.68 11.94
CA HIS A 140 -9.22 -3.14 12.73
C HIS A 140 -9.87 -4.26 13.57
N SER A 141 -10.87 -3.91 14.37
CA SER A 141 -11.51 -4.83 15.32
C SER A 141 -11.99 -6.15 14.73
N TYR A 142 -12.32 -6.20 13.44
CA TYR A 142 -12.88 -7.41 12.80
C TYR A 142 -11.86 -8.25 12.02
N ASN A 143 -10.67 -7.73 11.71
CA ASN A 143 -9.70 -8.47 10.90
C ASN A 143 -8.35 -8.72 11.57
N THR A 144 -8.14 -8.24 12.80
CA THR A 144 -6.86 -8.33 13.52
C THR A 144 -6.34 -9.78 13.55
N ASP A 145 -7.16 -10.74 13.92
CA ASP A 145 -6.76 -12.14 14.03
C ASP A 145 -6.43 -12.76 12.66
N SER A 146 -7.24 -12.45 11.64
CA SER A 146 -7.05 -12.93 10.27
C SER A 146 -5.73 -12.43 9.67
N VAL A 147 -5.48 -11.12 9.73
CA VAL A 147 -4.30 -10.52 9.09
C VAL A 147 -2.99 -10.82 9.82
N ALA A 148 -3.08 -11.24 11.09
CA ALA A 148 -1.94 -11.67 11.89
C ALA A 148 -1.72 -13.19 11.87
N SER A 149 -2.61 -13.95 11.23
CA SER A 149 -2.52 -15.42 11.17
C SER A 149 -1.32 -15.88 10.34
N ASP A 150 -0.81 -17.07 10.66
CA ASP A 150 0.25 -17.69 9.88
C ASP A 150 -0.22 -18.01 8.46
N GLU A 151 -1.48 -18.45 8.31
CA GLU A 151 -2.08 -18.78 7.01
C GLU A 151 -2.06 -17.58 6.06
N PHE A 152 -2.49 -16.40 6.55
CA PHE A 152 -2.50 -15.19 5.72
C PHE A 152 -1.08 -14.76 5.35
N VAL A 153 -0.17 -14.72 6.31
CA VAL A 153 1.21 -14.29 6.06
C VAL A 153 1.93 -15.25 5.11
N ASP A 154 1.74 -16.57 5.29
CA ASP A 154 2.35 -17.59 4.43
C ASP A 154 1.76 -17.55 3.02
N ASP A 155 0.46 -17.29 2.86
CA ASP A 155 -0.16 -17.07 1.55
C ASP A 155 0.47 -15.84 0.85
N MET A 156 0.62 -14.72 1.54
CA MET A 156 1.26 -13.52 0.97
C MET A 156 2.73 -13.77 0.58
N ILE A 157 3.49 -14.50 1.39
CA ILE A 157 4.87 -14.91 1.07
C ILE A 157 4.87 -15.80 -0.17
N SER A 158 3.98 -16.78 -0.27
CA SER A 158 3.86 -17.69 -1.40
C SER A 158 3.57 -16.97 -2.72
N ARG A 159 2.77 -15.90 -2.64
CA ARG A 159 2.47 -15.02 -3.78
C ARG A 159 3.65 -14.15 -4.20
N GLY A 160 4.68 -14.04 -3.36
CA GLY A 160 5.92 -13.31 -3.69
C GLY A 160 6.12 -12.02 -2.90
N CYS A 161 5.27 -11.70 -1.94
CA CYS A 161 5.47 -10.53 -1.07
C CYS A 161 6.76 -10.66 -0.27
N ARG A 162 7.55 -9.57 -0.22
CA ARG A 162 8.84 -9.50 0.48
C ARG A 162 8.81 -8.61 1.71
N PHE A 163 7.81 -7.77 1.82
CA PHE A 163 7.59 -6.89 2.97
C PHE A 163 6.10 -6.67 3.21
N ALA A 164 5.77 -6.25 4.44
CA ALA A 164 4.41 -5.92 4.85
C ALA A 164 4.39 -4.69 5.75
N TRP A 165 3.37 -3.87 5.58
CA TRP A 165 3.09 -2.71 6.41
C TRP A 165 1.73 -2.89 7.06
N TYR A 166 1.71 -2.94 8.39
CA TYR A 166 0.49 -2.93 9.17
C TYR A 166 0.21 -1.51 9.67
N PHE A 167 -1.01 -1.08 9.49
CA PHE A 167 -1.52 0.19 10.00
C PHE A 167 -2.69 -0.09 10.92
N THR A 168 -2.65 0.45 12.14
CA THR A 168 -3.83 0.47 13.00
C THR A 168 -4.90 1.36 12.37
N TYR A 169 -6.13 0.90 12.32
CA TYR A 169 -7.24 1.75 11.90
C TYR A 169 -7.41 2.93 12.84
N ILE A 170 -7.48 4.13 12.28
CA ILE A 170 -7.75 5.38 12.99
C ILE A 170 -9.06 5.95 12.43
N PRO A 171 -10.07 6.27 13.28
CA PRO A 171 -11.39 6.74 12.83
C PRO A 171 -11.34 8.22 12.44
N VAL A 172 -10.72 8.51 11.30
CA VAL A 172 -10.62 9.86 10.72
C VAL A 172 -11.24 9.86 9.33
N GLY A 173 -11.65 11.04 8.86
CA GLY A 173 -12.26 11.19 7.55
C GLY A 173 -13.79 11.20 7.59
N LYS A 174 -14.39 11.38 6.41
CA LYS A 174 -15.83 11.63 6.26
C LYS A 174 -16.72 10.50 6.78
N ASP A 175 -16.32 9.25 6.53
CA ASP A 175 -17.11 8.06 6.85
C ASP A 175 -16.38 7.20 7.90
N ALA A 176 -15.79 7.87 8.91
CA ALA A 176 -15.09 7.20 10.00
C ALA A 176 -15.99 6.21 10.75
N ARG A 177 -15.45 5.02 11.03
CA ARG A 177 -16.14 3.90 11.69
C ARG A 177 -15.55 3.67 13.07
N THR A 178 -16.29 4.02 14.11
CA THR A 178 -15.82 3.81 15.50
C THR A 178 -15.83 2.34 15.91
N ASP A 179 -16.65 1.51 15.29
CA ASP A 179 -16.68 0.07 15.48
C ASP A 179 -15.44 -0.65 14.88
N PHE A 180 -14.66 0.01 14.04
CA PHE A 180 -13.38 -0.49 13.52
C PHE A 180 -12.19 -0.24 14.46
N ILE A 181 -12.40 0.55 15.54
CA ILE A 181 -11.32 0.82 16.50
C ILE A 181 -10.90 -0.51 17.15
N VAL A 182 -9.61 -0.79 17.12
CA VAL A 182 -9.04 -1.96 17.78
C VAL A 182 -9.01 -1.78 19.31
N SER A 183 -9.19 -2.88 20.04
CA SER A 183 -9.02 -2.87 21.49
C SER A 183 -7.55 -2.76 21.89
N PRO A 184 -7.24 -2.37 23.14
CA PRO A 184 -5.87 -2.40 23.66
C PRO A 184 -5.24 -3.80 23.56
N GLU A 185 -6.02 -4.86 23.76
CA GLU A 185 -5.59 -6.24 23.68
C GLU A 185 -5.22 -6.63 22.24
N GLN A 186 -6.04 -6.22 21.27
CA GLN A 186 -5.74 -6.42 19.84
C GLN A 186 -4.47 -5.67 19.42
N ARG A 187 -4.25 -4.47 19.92
CA ARG A 187 -2.99 -3.75 19.66
C ARG A 187 -1.79 -4.45 20.28
N ALA A 188 -1.89 -4.89 21.53
CA ALA A 188 -0.83 -5.64 22.18
C ALA A 188 -0.55 -6.96 21.44
N TYR A 189 -1.59 -7.66 20.99
CA TYR A 189 -1.46 -8.86 20.16
C TYR A 189 -0.67 -8.57 18.87
N MET A 190 -1.05 -7.55 18.11
CA MET A 190 -0.35 -7.17 16.87
C MET A 190 1.12 -6.81 17.12
N TYR A 191 1.41 -6.09 18.20
CA TYR A 191 2.78 -5.77 18.59
C TYR A 191 3.66 -7.03 18.75
N HIS A 192 3.14 -8.06 19.42
CA HIS A 192 3.85 -9.33 19.59
C HIS A 192 3.93 -10.11 18.28
N ARG A 193 2.83 -10.23 17.55
CA ARG A 193 2.75 -10.98 16.30
C ARG A 193 3.69 -10.45 15.21
N VAL A 194 3.77 -9.15 15.04
CA VAL A 194 4.70 -8.54 14.07
C VAL A 194 6.16 -8.90 14.39
N ARG A 195 6.53 -8.98 15.67
CA ARG A 195 7.85 -9.40 16.10
C ARG A 195 8.12 -10.89 15.85
N GLU A 196 7.15 -11.74 16.13
CA GLU A 196 7.23 -13.18 15.87
C GLU A 196 7.35 -13.47 14.37
N ILE A 197 6.51 -12.83 13.54
CA ILE A 197 6.57 -12.96 12.08
C ILE A 197 7.97 -12.56 11.58
N ARG A 198 8.48 -11.42 12.03
CA ARG A 198 9.83 -10.94 11.68
C ARG A 198 10.94 -11.93 12.05
N ALA A 199 10.79 -12.63 13.17
CA ALA A 199 11.80 -13.57 13.67
C ALA A 199 11.72 -14.93 12.99
N SER A 200 10.56 -15.34 12.48
CA SER A 200 10.30 -16.73 12.04
C SER A 200 10.00 -16.87 10.54
N LYS A 201 9.62 -15.81 9.84
CA LYS A 201 9.19 -15.87 8.43
C LYS A 201 10.08 -15.01 7.52
N PRO A 202 10.27 -15.42 6.25
CA PRO A 202 11.14 -14.71 5.29
C PRO A 202 10.44 -13.47 4.68
N ILE A 203 9.92 -12.60 5.54
CA ILE A 203 9.26 -11.36 5.16
C ILE A 203 9.62 -10.23 6.13
N PHE A 204 9.90 -9.04 5.63
CA PHE A 204 10.12 -7.87 6.47
C PHE A 204 8.77 -7.21 6.81
N VAL A 205 8.45 -7.10 8.09
CA VAL A 205 7.14 -6.61 8.55
C VAL A 205 7.32 -5.38 9.44
N ILE A 206 6.50 -4.37 9.23
CA ILE A 206 6.43 -3.15 10.05
C ILE A 206 5.00 -2.98 10.56
N ASP A 207 4.84 -2.69 11.85
CA ASP A 207 3.64 -2.07 12.39
C ASP A 207 3.93 -0.59 12.59
N PHE A 208 3.27 0.27 11.82
CA PHE A 208 3.64 1.67 11.71
C PHE A 208 3.28 2.51 12.95
N TRP A 209 2.24 2.09 13.69
CA TRP A 209 1.72 2.84 14.84
C TRP A 209 1.96 2.13 16.19
N ASN A 210 2.68 1.03 16.22
CA ASN A 210 2.78 0.19 17.41
C ASN A 210 4.22 -0.07 17.87
#